data_cd9208e9890cc7e3f32e87395e5e6de5
#
_entry.id   cd9208e9890cc7e3f32e87395e5e6de5
#
_cell.length_a   1.000
_cell.length_b   1.000
_cell.length_c   1.000
_cell.angle_alpha   90.00
_cell.angle_beta   90.00
_cell.angle_gamma   90.00
#
_symmetry.space_group_name_H-M   'P 1'
#
loop_
_entity.id
_entity.type
_entity.pdbx_description
1 polymer ?
#
loop_
_entity_poly.entity_id
_entity_poly.type
_entity_poly.pdbx_seq_one_letter_code
_entity_poly.pdbx_strand_id
1 'polypeptide(L)'
;LFFALISVAMFTACSADEGTDEGNDGSARVTLYNYTAEQPYDADCDAYIRVVANSATTEAYALAEKVSEKEANIAKMGESGYADYVINNGKKLENIKGASVQEVVFQKLPAGENAVTVVAVGKGGKFASSVIFNSITWSDVIKGTYTFSVANIQKVYAANTETTLQVCDSDPNTYRFKNLFGTGKHLLLTAVGKGTDENGNYIMVKVPSQATGLTFGSHGEISVRDVAEWQNDESLLDCKIYEDHNAALWVQYFVSAGNLGYGYDEFAPEN
;
A
#
# COMPACT_ATOMS: atom_id res chain seq x y z
N LEU A 1 18.51 -1.94 -12.43
CA LEU A 1 17.65 -3.10 -12.72
C LEU A 1 16.20 -2.60 -12.86
N PHE A 2 15.62 -2.80 -14.03
CA PHE A 2 14.29 -2.31 -14.38
C PHE A 2 13.23 -2.97 -13.49
N PHE A 3 12.48 -2.18 -12.73
CA PHE A 3 11.18 -2.59 -12.23
C PHE A 3 10.22 -2.64 -13.41
N ALA A 4 9.91 -3.83 -13.86
CA ALA A 4 8.82 -4.04 -14.78
C ALA A 4 7.51 -3.77 -14.02
N LEU A 5 6.93 -2.59 -14.26
CA LEU A 5 5.54 -2.33 -13.97
C LEU A 5 4.72 -3.35 -14.77
N ILE A 6 4.24 -4.38 -14.11
CA ILE A 6 3.19 -5.22 -14.69
C ILE A 6 1.95 -4.34 -14.71
N SER A 7 1.70 -3.74 -15.85
CA SER A 7 0.43 -3.10 -16.14
C SER A 7 -0.64 -4.20 -16.13
N VAL A 8 -1.35 -4.32 -15.01
CA VAL A 8 -2.62 -5.02 -14.97
C VAL A 8 -3.51 -4.31 -15.98
N ALA A 9 -3.88 -5.00 -17.04
CA ALA A 9 -4.79 -4.53 -18.05
C ALA A 9 -6.06 -4.05 -17.33
N MET A 10 -6.29 -2.74 -17.33
CA MET A 10 -7.58 -2.19 -17.00
C MET A 10 -8.55 -2.68 -18.09
N PHE A 11 -9.33 -3.68 -17.76
CA PHE A 11 -10.55 -3.91 -18.49
C PHE A 11 -11.44 -2.71 -18.19
N THR A 12 -11.62 -1.87 -19.19
CA THR A 12 -12.68 -0.87 -19.19
C THR A 12 -14.00 -1.63 -18.99
N ALA A 13 -14.51 -1.58 -17.77
CA ALA A 13 -15.85 -2.06 -17.47
C ALA A 13 -16.82 -1.13 -18.23
N CYS A 14 -17.32 -1.60 -19.36
CA CYS A 14 -18.64 -1.19 -19.79
C CYS A 14 -19.58 -1.51 -18.62
N SER A 15 -20.48 -0.58 -18.31
CA SER A 15 -21.59 -0.73 -17.39
C SER A 15 -22.58 -1.78 -17.88
N ALA A 16 -22.23 -3.04 -17.72
CA ALA A 16 -23.12 -4.17 -17.80
C ALA A 16 -23.17 -4.75 -16.40
N ASP A 17 -24.33 -5.11 -15.95
CA ASP A 17 -24.65 -5.66 -14.63
C ASP A 17 -23.56 -6.62 -14.15
N GLU A 18 -22.75 -6.17 -13.18
CA GLU A 18 -21.59 -6.88 -12.67
C GLU A 18 -22.04 -8.24 -12.11
N GLY A 19 -21.84 -9.31 -12.89
CA GLY A 19 -22.07 -10.68 -12.45
C GLY A 19 -23.52 -11.18 -12.48
N THR A 20 -24.49 -10.41 -12.98
CA THR A 20 -25.92 -10.78 -13.00
C THR A 20 -26.45 -11.23 -14.36
N ASP A 21 -25.58 -11.39 -15.37
CA ASP A 21 -26.02 -11.96 -16.67
C ASP A 21 -26.59 -13.36 -16.50
N GLU A 22 -27.75 -13.62 -17.06
CA GLU A 22 -28.39 -14.95 -17.05
C GLU A 22 -27.45 -16.07 -17.55
N GLY A 23 -26.48 -15.75 -18.41
CA GLY A 23 -25.43 -16.64 -18.86
C GLY A 23 -24.43 -17.09 -17.77
N ASN A 24 -24.28 -16.31 -16.71
CA ASN A 24 -23.40 -16.61 -15.56
C ASN A 24 -24.09 -17.40 -14.45
N ASP A 25 -25.38 -17.57 -14.47
CA ASP A 25 -26.16 -18.21 -13.41
C ASP A 25 -26.28 -19.74 -13.56
N GLY A 26 -25.50 -20.33 -14.47
CA GLY A 26 -25.43 -21.80 -14.63
C GLY A 26 -24.81 -22.49 -13.41
N SER A 27 -23.92 -21.80 -12.66
CA SER A 27 -23.27 -22.29 -11.45
C SER A 27 -22.97 -21.13 -10.50
N ALA A 28 -22.82 -21.43 -9.20
CA ALA A 28 -22.43 -20.46 -8.19
C ALA A 28 -21.08 -19.81 -8.55
N ARG A 29 -21.00 -18.49 -8.54
CA ARG A 29 -19.76 -17.73 -8.84
C ARG A 29 -19.69 -16.45 -8.05
N VAL A 30 -18.46 -16.01 -7.79
CA VAL A 30 -18.14 -14.68 -7.27
C VAL A 30 -17.07 -14.01 -8.14
N THR A 31 -17.23 -12.70 -8.31
CA THR A 31 -16.19 -11.83 -8.86
C THR A 31 -15.58 -11.03 -7.72
N LEU A 32 -14.25 -10.93 -7.70
CA LEU A 32 -13.50 -10.25 -6.64
C LEU A 32 -12.83 -9.00 -7.19
N TYR A 33 -13.01 -7.90 -6.48
CA TYR A 33 -12.34 -6.63 -6.75
C TYR A 33 -11.48 -6.25 -5.55
N ASN A 34 -10.19 -6.01 -5.80
CA ASN A 34 -9.27 -5.55 -4.79
C ASN A 34 -9.19 -4.02 -4.85
N TYR A 35 -9.62 -3.34 -3.78
CA TYR A 35 -9.54 -1.88 -3.65
C TYR A 35 -8.41 -1.50 -2.70
N THR A 36 -7.85 -0.32 -2.91
CA THR A 36 -6.95 0.28 -1.93
C THR A 36 -7.72 0.55 -0.64
N ALA A 37 -7.24 0.02 0.47
CA ALA A 37 -7.86 0.24 1.77
C ALA A 37 -7.72 1.72 2.16
N GLU A 38 -8.81 2.30 2.69
CA GLU A 38 -8.83 3.66 3.22
C GLU A 38 -9.00 3.62 4.74
N GLN A 39 -8.70 4.75 5.41
CA GLN A 39 -8.88 4.84 6.85
C GLN A 39 -10.26 4.34 7.31
N PRO A 40 -10.34 3.52 8.38
CA PRO A 40 -9.29 3.27 9.40
C PRO A 40 -8.32 2.12 9.05
N TYR A 41 -8.38 1.57 7.87
CA TYR A 41 -7.53 0.46 7.42
C TYR A 41 -6.19 0.96 6.88
N ASP A 42 -5.18 0.09 6.88
CA ASP A 42 -3.84 0.37 6.36
C ASP A 42 -3.68 -0.24 4.96
N ALA A 43 -3.53 0.62 3.94
CA ALA A 43 -3.38 0.19 2.55
C ALA A 43 -2.16 -0.72 2.31
N ASP A 44 -1.15 -0.65 3.17
CA ASP A 44 0.07 -1.45 3.04
C ASP A 44 -0.15 -2.93 3.42
N CYS A 45 -1.03 -3.21 4.39
CA CYS A 45 -1.17 -4.56 4.93
C CYS A 45 -2.61 -5.05 5.13
N ASP A 46 -3.63 -4.24 4.81
CA ASP A 46 -5.04 -4.60 4.89
C ASP A 46 -5.62 -4.79 3.48
N ALA A 47 -6.02 -6.01 3.16
CA ALA A 47 -6.67 -6.30 1.88
C ALA A 47 -8.17 -5.98 1.96
N TYR A 48 -8.63 -5.01 1.17
CA TYR A 48 -10.03 -4.60 1.06
C TYR A 48 -10.64 -5.19 -0.21
N ILE A 49 -11.48 -6.21 -0.05
CA ILE A 49 -12.02 -6.98 -1.17
C ILE A 49 -13.54 -6.80 -1.25
N ARG A 50 -14.02 -6.36 -2.40
CA ARG A 50 -15.44 -6.40 -2.75
C ARG A 50 -15.75 -7.71 -3.45
N VAL A 51 -16.70 -8.46 -2.90
CA VAL A 51 -17.17 -9.75 -3.40
C VAL A 51 -18.55 -9.54 -4.03
N VAL A 52 -18.67 -9.84 -5.31
CA VAL A 52 -19.93 -9.77 -6.06
C VAL A 52 -20.34 -11.19 -6.43
N ALA A 53 -21.49 -11.64 -5.92
CA ALA A 53 -22.03 -12.97 -6.15
C ALA A 53 -23.15 -12.96 -7.20
N ASN A 54 -23.22 -14.02 -8.01
CA ASN A 54 -24.32 -14.22 -8.94
C ASN A 54 -25.56 -14.86 -8.28
N SER A 55 -26.67 -14.93 -8.98
CA SER A 55 -27.96 -15.44 -8.48
C SER A 55 -27.91 -16.92 -8.09
N ALA A 56 -27.00 -17.71 -8.66
CA ALA A 56 -26.79 -19.12 -8.36
C ALA A 56 -26.04 -19.41 -7.06
N THR A 57 -25.46 -18.37 -6.42
CA THR A 57 -24.71 -18.46 -5.17
C THR A 57 -25.64 -18.42 -3.97
N THR A 58 -25.53 -19.38 -3.06
CA THR A 58 -26.33 -19.43 -1.82
C THR A 58 -25.51 -19.02 -0.60
N GLU A 59 -24.22 -19.29 -0.60
CA GLU A 59 -23.28 -18.97 0.47
C GLU A 59 -21.90 -18.67 -0.13
N ALA A 60 -21.09 -17.92 0.60
CA ALA A 60 -19.67 -17.73 0.29
C ALA A 60 -18.80 -17.70 1.53
N TYR A 61 -17.56 -18.14 1.38
CA TYR A 61 -16.54 -18.22 2.45
C TYR A 61 -15.23 -17.63 1.94
N ALA A 62 -14.59 -16.79 2.73
CA ALA A 62 -13.38 -16.07 2.36
C ALA A 62 -12.23 -16.43 3.30
N LEU A 63 -11.05 -16.71 2.73
CA LEU A 63 -9.81 -17.01 3.45
C LEU A 63 -8.67 -16.19 2.85
N ALA A 64 -7.83 -15.62 3.71
CA ALA A 64 -6.55 -15.03 3.29
C ALA A 64 -5.41 -15.86 3.85
N GLU A 65 -4.45 -16.21 3.00
CA GLU A 65 -3.25 -16.98 3.34
C GLU A 65 -2.10 -16.60 2.41
N LYS A 66 -0.87 -16.98 2.72
CA LYS A 66 0.25 -16.80 1.78
C LYS A 66 -0.02 -17.53 0.46
N VAL A 67 0.41 -16.95 -0.66
CA VAL A 67 0.33 -17.62 -1.98
C VAL A 67 0.99 -18.99 -1.93
N SER A 68 2.17 -19.09 -1.29
CA SER A 68 2.89 -20.38 -1.15
C SER A 68 2.12 -21.42 -0.31
N GLU A 69 1.37 -20.98 0.72
CA GLU A 69 0.52 -21.87 1.52
C GLU A 69 -0.67 -22.38 0.70
N LYS A 70 -1.32 -21.48 -0.03
CA LYS A 70 -2.39 -21.85 -0.97
C LYS A 70 -1.93 -22.88 -1.98
N GLU A 71 -0.79 -22.64 -2.64
CA GLU A 71 -0.22 -23.58 -3.62
C GLU A 71 0.09 -24.94 -3.00
N ALA A 72 0.69 -24.97 -1.81
CA ALA A 72 0.96 -26.19 -1.07
C ALA A 72 -0.33 -26.94 -0.69
N ASN A 73 -1.37 -26.22 -0.26
CA ASN A 73 -2.67 -26.77 0.06
C ASN A 73 -3.35 -27.38 -1.17
N ILE A 74 -3.34 -26.67 -2.32
CA ILE A 74 -3.87 -27.20 -3.59
C ILE A 74 -3.08 -28.44 -4.04
N ALA A 75 -1.76 -28.40 -3.98
CA ALA A 75 -0.91 -29.55 -4.33
C ALA A 75 -1.21 -30.80 -3.48
N LYS A 76 -1.53 -30.61 -2.19
CA LYS A 76 -1.82 -31.69 -1.24
C LYS A 76 -3.21 -32.29 -1.39
N MET A 77 -4.22 -31.46 -1.62
CA MET A 77 -5.64 -31.90 -1.55
C MET A 77 -6.44 -31.68 -2.82
N GLY A 78 -5.84 -31.11 -3.87
CA GLY A 78 -6.49 -30.75 -5.13
C GLY A 78 -7.43 -29.55 -4.97
N GLU A 79 -7.91 -29.00 -6.09
CA GLU A 79 -8.78 -27.82 -6.13
C GLU A 79 -10.09 -28.02 -5.32
N SER A 80 -10.72 -29.19 -5.44
CA SER A 80 -11.96 -29.50 -4.71
C SER A 80 -11.71 -29.59 -3.21
N GLY A 81 -10.63 -30.24 -2.79
CA GLY A 81 -10.24 -30.33 -1.37
C GLY A 81 -9.87 -28.96 -0.81
N TYR A 82 -9.20 -28.13 -1.61
CA TYR A 82 -8.88 -26.76 -1.23
C TYR A 82 -10.13 -25.90 -1.05
N ALA A 83 -11.14 -26.06 -1.91
CA ALA A 83 -12.41 -25.38 -1.71
C ALA A 83 -13.09 -25.78 -0.38
N ASP A 84 -13.04 -27.06 0.00
CA ASP A 84 -13.51 -27.51 1.33
C ASP A 84 -12.67 -26.94 2.48
N TYR A 85 -11.35 -26.85 2.28
CA TYR A 85 -10.46 -26.22 3.26
C TYR A 85 -10.83 -24.75 3.51
N VAL A 86 -11.08 -23.98 2.44
CA VAL A 86 -11.52 -22.57 2.55
C VAL A 86 -12.87 -22.47 3.27
N ILE A 87 -13.83 -23.34 2.96
CA ILE A 87 -15.15 -23.36 3.63
C ILE A 87 -14.99 -23.64 5.13
N ASN A 88 -14.11 -24.57 5.53
CA ASN A 88 -13.95 -24.99 6.89
C ASN A 88 -13.10 -24.03 7.75
N ASN A 89 -12.18 -23.29 7.14
CA ASN A 89 -11.21 -22.42 7.83
C ASN A 89 -11.44 -20.93 7.57
N GLY A 90 -12.20 -20.59 6.54
CA GLY A 90 -12.47 -19.22 6.16
C GLY A 90 -13.63 -18.58 6.93
N LYS A 91 -13.76 -17.28 6.74
CA LYS A 91 -14.88 -16.48 7.28
C LYS A 91 -16.09 -16.62 6.36
N LYS A 92 -17.23 -17.00 6.90
CA LYS A 92 -18.51 -16.94 6.17
C LYS A 92 -18.88 -15.48 5.88
N LEU A 93 -19.32 -15.22 4.64
CA LEU A 93 -19.81 -13.91 4.21
C LEU A 93 -21.32 -13.86 4.38
N GLU A 94 -21.78 -13.21 5.45
CA GLU A 94 -23.17 -13.30 5.92
C GLU A 94 -24.18 -12.64 4.98
N ASN A 95 -23.75 -11.67 4.16
CA ASN A 95 -24.62 -10.94 3.24
C ASN A 95 -24.62 -11.53 1.82
N ILE A 96 -23.90 -12.63 1.58
CA ILE A 96 -23.88 -13.30 0.29
C ILE A 96 -25.00 -14.34 0.21
N LYS A 97 -26.04 -14.00 -0.57
CA LYS A 97 -27.16 -14.87 -0.88
C LYS A 97 -27.82 -14.43 -2.19
N GLY A 98 -27.70 -15.23 -3.24
CA GLY A 98 -28.13 -14.85 -4.59
C GLY A 98 -27.26 -13.73 -5.16
N ALA A 99 -27.80 -13.00 -6.12
CA ALA A 99 -27.15 -11.79 -6.66
C ALA A 99 -26.99 -10.75 -5.53
N SER A 100 -25.77 -10.62 -5.00
CA SER A 100 -25.48 -9.81 -3.81
C SER A 100 -24.03 -9.34 -3.80
N VAL A 101 -23.76 -8.33 -2.98
CA VAL A 101 -22.43 -7.73 -2.82
C VAL A 101 -22.10 -7.66 -1.35
N GLN A 102 -20.87 -8.01 -1.01
CA GLN A 102 -20.32 -7.81 0.34
C GLN A 102 -18.86 -7.40 0.26
N GLU A 103 -18.48 -6.46 1.11
CA GLU A 103 -17.08 -6.10 1.33
C GLU A 103 -16.51 -6.89 2.50
N VAL A 104 -15.25 -7.32 2.36
CA VAL A 104 -14.51 -8.01 3.41
C VAL A 104 -13.10 -7.43 3.49
N VAL A 105 -12.65 -7.19 4.71
CA VAL A 105 -11.29 -6.73 4.97
C VAL A 105 -10.54 -7.80 5.75
N PHE A 106 -9.34 -8.13 5.26
CA PHE A 106 -8.35 -8.95 5.95
C PHE A 106 -7.23 -8.03 6.41
N GLN A 107 -7.12 -7.85 7.72
CA GLN A 107 -6.20 -6.89 8.31
C GLN A 107 -4.86 -7.53 8.68
N LYS A 108 -3.80 -6.71 8.63
CA LYS A 108 -2.44 -7.07 9.09
C LYS A 108 -1.91 -8.34 8.41
N LEU A 109 -2.14 -8.44 7.12
CA LEU A 109 -1.59 -9.54 6.34
C LEU A 109 -0.05 -9.51 6.40
N PRO A 110 0.60 -10.67 6.53
CA PRO A 110 2.05 -10.75 6.60
C PRO A 110 2.70 -10.29 5.28
N ALA A 111 3.91 -9.70 5.36
CA ALA A 111 4.64 -9.14 4.21
C ALA A 111 4.72 -10.10 3.03
N GLY A 112 4.63 -9.56 1.81
CA GLY A 112 4.69 -10.29 0.52
C GLY A 112 3.32 -10.73 0.02
N GLU A 113 3.31 -11.63 -0.94
CA GLU A 113 2.10 -12.04 -1.65
C GLU A 113 1.16 -12.89 -0.78
N ASN A 114 -0.06 -12.42 -0.64
CA ASN A 114 -1.16 -13.08 0.04
C ASN A 114 -2.30 -13.33 -0.96
N ALA A 115 -2.87 -14.51 -0.94
CA ALA A 115 -4.04 -14.85 -1.73
C ALA A 115 -5.29 -14.68 -0.87
N VAL A 116 -6.23 -13.84 -1.30
CA VAL A 116 -7.59 -13.83 -0.76
C VAL A 116 -8.43 -14.70 -1.66
N THR A 117 -8.87 -15.84 -1.16
CA THR A 117 -9.70 -16.81 -1.88
C THR A 117 -11.12 -16.77 -1.33
N VAL A 118 -12.09 -16.66 -2.22
CA VAL A 118 -13.52 -16.78 -1.89
C VAL A 118 -14.09 -17.98 -2.60
N VAL A 119 -14.74 -18.87 -1.84
CA VAL A 119 -15.46 -20.02 -2.36
C VAL A 119 -16.95 -19.72 -2.35
N ALA A 120 -17.54 -19.65 -3.56
CA ALA A 120 -18.97 -19.59 -3.77
C ALA A 120 -19.56 -21.00 -3.70
N VAL A 121 -20.62 -21.19 -2.92
CA VAL A 121 -21.38 -22.43 -2.79
C VAL A 121 -22.80 -22.21 -3.31
N GLY A 122 -23.31 -23.14 -4.09
CA GLY A 122 -24.67 -23.04 -4.61
C GLY A 122 -24.92 -23.99 -5.78
N LYS A 123 -25.72 -23.53 -6.75
CA LYS A 123 -26.01 -24.34 -7.93
C LYS A 123 -24.74 -24.79 -8.62
N GLY A 124 -24.66 -26.07 -8.94
CA GLY A 124 -23.51 -26.69 -9.61
C GLY A 124 -22.34 -27.03 -8.70
N GLY A 125 -22.35 -26.69 -7.41
CA GLY A 125 -21.33 -27.09 -6.44
C GLY A 125 -20.59 -25.95 -5.77
N LYS A 126 -19.26 -26.07 -5.68
CA LYS A 126 -18.35 -25.12 -5.01
C LYS A 126 -17.33 -24.60 -6.02
N PHE A 127 -17.14 -23.31 -6.06
CA PHE A 127 -16.23 -22.64 -7.01
C PHE A 127 -15.39 -21.59 -6.31
N ALA A 128 -14.07 -21.73 -6.40
CA ALA A 128 -13.10 -20.84 -5.83
C ALA A 128 -12.70 -19.72 -6.80
N SER A 129 -12.65 -18.49 -6.32
CA SER A 129 -12.04 -17.35 -7.01
C SER A 129 -11.00 -16.71 -6.09
N SER A 130 -9.91 -16.18 -6.62
CA SER A 130 -8.84 -15.59 -5.80
C SER A 130 -8.31 -14.31 -6.42
N VAL A 131 -7.88 -13.39 -5.55
CA VAL A 131 -7.07 -12.23 -5.90
C VAL A 131 -5.79 -12.25 -5.08
N ILE A 132 -4.73 -11.67 -5.63
CA ILE A 132 -3.45 -11.49 -4.93
C ILE A 132 -3.39 -10.09 -4.36
N PHE A 133 -3.00 -10.00 -3.09
CA PHE A 133 -2.68 -8.77 -2.39
C PHE A 133 -1.23 -8.83 -1.94
N ASN A 134 -0.42 -7.86 -2.35
CA ASN A 134 0.97 -7.76 -1.92
C ASN A 134 1.06 -6.86 -0.69
N SER A 135 1.23 -7.47 0.48
CA SER A 135 1.35 -6.77 1.75
C SER A 135 2.77 -6.26 1.97
N ILE A 136 2.87 -5.00 2.39
CA ILE A 136 4.12 -4.36 2.80
C ILE A 136 4.05 -4.15 4.32
N THR A 137 5.07 -4.63 5.04
CA THR A 137 5.20 -4.40 6.48
C THR A 137 6.46 -3.61 6.78
N TRP A 138 6.46 -2.92 7.91
CA TRP A 138 7.46 -1.95 8.29
C TRP A 138 7.92 -2.17 9.73
N SER A 139 9.23 -2.17 9.94
CA SER A 139 9.84 -2.18 11.26
C SER A 139 10.18 -0.77 11.71
N ASP A 140 9.84 -0.43 12.95
CA ASP A 140 10.22 0.83 13.57
C ASP A 140 11.73 0.85 13.82
N VAL A 141 12.41 1.87 13.31
CA VAL A 141 13.83 2.13 13.60
C VAL A 141 13.92 2.99 14.85
N ILE A 142 13.33 4.19 14.82
CA ILE A 142 13.35 5.14 15.95
C ILE A 142 12.23 6.16 15.80
N LYS A 143 11.72 6.67 16.91
CA LYS A 143 10.82 7.83 16.96
C LYS A 143 11.62 9.10 17.04
N GLY A 144 11.00 10.22 16.63
CA GLY A 144 11.61 11.53 16.72
C GLY A 144 10.76 12.64 16.14
N THR A 145 11.34 13.82 16.11
CA THR A 145 10.71 15.04 15.61
C THR A 145 11.24 15.38 14.22
N TYR A 146 10.36 15.49 13.26
CA TYR A 146 10.67 15.97 11.91
C TYR A 146 10.34 17.46 11.83
N THR A 147 11.30 18.27 11.38
CA THR A 147 11.19 19.74 11.25
C THR A 147 11.18 20.12 9.77
N PHE A 148 10.13 20.82 9.37
CA PHE A 148 9.97 21.33 8.01
C PHE A 148 10.72 22.65 7.84
N SER A 149 11.57 22.78 6.83
CA SER A 149 12.32 24.00 6.51
C SER A 149 11.52 25.03 5.72
N VAL A 150 10.56 24.55 4.91
CA VAL A 150 9.85 25.40 3.94
C VAL A 150 8.68 26.15 4.61
N ALA A 151 8.75 27.49 4.63
CA ALA A 151 7.78 28.35 5.29
C ALA A 151 6.32 28.15 4.80
N ASN A 152 6.11 27.79 3.52
CA ASN A 152 4.78 27.52 3.00
C ASN A 152 4.19 26.23 3.60
N ILE A 153 5.00 25.21 3.86
CA ILE A 153 4.59 23.99 4.52
C ILE A 153 4.26 24.25 5.99
N GLN A 154 5.11 25.02 6.67
CA GLN A 154 4.88 25.41 8.07
C GLN A 154 3.55 26.17 8.25
N LYS A 155 3.15 26.99 7.26
CA LYS A 155 1.88 27.76 7.31
C LYS A 155 0.64 26.90 7.10
N VAL A 156 0.70 25.89 6.22
CA VAL A 156 -0.48 25.08 5.85
C VAL A 156 -0.61 23.81 6.67
N TYR A 157 0.46 23.39 7.33
CA TYR A 157 0.50 22.16 8.08
C TYR A 157 1.09 22.37 9.49
N ALA A 158 2.42 22.27 9.63
CA ALA A 158 3.11 22.39 10.92
C ALA A 158 4.58 22.78 10.70
N ALA A 159 5.22 23.39 11.72
CA ALA A 159 6.65 23.62 11.71
C ALA A 159 7.42 22.33 11.99
N ASN A 160 6.88 21.45 12.84
CA ASN A 160 7.42 20.14 13.16
C ASN A 160 6.31 19.11 13.42
N THR A 161 6.65 17.84 13.34
CA THR A 161 5.72 16.72 13.53
C THR A 161 6.46 15.54 14.16
N GLU A 162 5.87 14.94 15.19
CA GLU A 162 6.32 13.67 15.75
C GLU A 162 6.08 12.56 14.74
N THR A 163 7.09 11.75 14.47
CA THR A 163 7.03 10.66 13.50
C THR A 163 7.95 9.51 13.91
N THR A 164 7.87 8.40 13.20
CA THR A 164 8.77 7.25 13.36
C THR A 164 9.47 6.99 12.04
N LEU A 165 10.79 6.97 12.06
CA LEU A 165 11.56 6.42 10.95
C LEU A 165 11.36 4.90 10.93
N GLN A 166 10.94 4.36 9.79
CA GLN A 166 10.71 2.94 9.58
C GLN A 166 11.53 2.43 8.39
N VAL A 167 11.84 1.15 8.41
CA VAL A 167 12.43 0.40 7.29
C VAL A 167 11.44 -0.66 6.81
N CYS A 168 11.37 -0.88 5.50
CA CYS A 168 10.53 -1.91 4.91
C CYS A 168 11.10 -3.31 5.19
N ASP A 169 10.28 -4.22 5.72
CA ASP A 169 10.73 -5.57 6.10
C ASP A 169 11.15 -6.43 4.91
N SER A 170 10.60 -6.16 3.73
CA SER A 170 10.89 -6.88 2.48
C SER A 170 11.97 -6.22 1.61
N ASP A 171 12.33 -4.95 1.89
CA ASP A 171 13.36 -4.20 1.17
C ASP A 171 14.13 -3.27 2.10
N PRO A 172 15.34 -3.67 2.55
CA PRO A 172 16.13 -2.89 3.49
C PRO A 172 16.64 -1.55 2.93
N ASN A 173 16.43 -1.29 1.64
CA ASN A 173 16.77 0.00 1.02
C ASN A 173 15.59 0.97 1.02
N THR A 174 14.39 0.55 1.39
CA THR A 174 13.20 1.39 1.44
C THR A 174 12.91 1.80 2.88
N TYR A 175 12.84 3.11 3.11
CA TYR A 175 12.54 3.75 4.40
C TYR A 175 11.30 4.63 4.28
N ARG A 176 10.71 4.98 5.43
CA ARG A 176 9.69 6.03 5.49
C ARG A 176 9.68 6.76 6.82
N PHE A 177 9.22 8.01 6.81
CA PHE A 177 8.72 8.69 8.00
C PHE A 177 7.20 8.46 8.08
N LYS A 178 6.81 7.68 9.10
CA LYS A 178 5.41 7.22 9.26
C LYS A 178 4.48 8.38 9.61
N ASN A 179 3.37 8.50 8.86
CA ASN A 179 2.33 9.50 9.12
C ASN A 179 2.85 10.96 9.17
N LEU A 180 3.94 11.25 8.45
CA LEU A 180 4.58 12.56 8.48
C LEU A 180 3.62 13.70 8.09
N PHE A 181 2.74 13.46 7.13
CA PHE A 181 1.77 14.44 6.64
C PHE A 181 0.34 14.16 7.13
N GLY A 182 0.19 13.42 8.22
CA GLY A 182 -1.08 12.97 8.76
C GLY A 182 -1.28 11.46 8.63
N THR A 183 -2.34 10.94 9.22
CA THR A 183 -2.62 9.51 9.29
C THR A 183 -2.67 8.88 7.88
N GLY A 184 -1.86 7.83 7.66
CA GLY A 184 -1.74 7.15 6.38
C GLY A 184 -0.96 7.92 5.30
N LYS A 185 -0.38 9.07 5.62
CA LYS A 185 0.42 9.89 4.71
C LYS A 185 1.88 9.91 5.15
N HIS A 186 2.68 9.10 4.50
CA HIS A 186 4.09 8.88 4.82
C HIS A 186 5.00 9.68 3.89
N LEU A 187 6.27 9.86 4.27
CA LEU A 187 7.33 10.27 3.37
C LEU A 187 8.20 9.06 3.07
N LEU A 188 8.17 8.58 1.84
CA LEU A 188 8.98 7.45 1.37
C LEU A 188 10.36 7.90 0.94
N LEU A 189 11.37 7.07 1.24
CA LEU A 189 12.78 7.27 0.94
C LEU A 189 13.37 6.00 0.35
N THR A 190 14.33 6.13 -0.57
CA THR A 190 15.06 4.98 -1.12
C THR A 190 16.55 5.16 -0.91
N ALA A 191 17.21 4.24 -0.21
CA ALA A 191 18.64 4.23 -0.03
C ALA A 191 19.35 3.93 -1.36
N VAL A 192 20.35 4.75 -1.71
CA VAL A 192 21.08 4.65 -2.98
C VAL A 192 22.59 4.54 -2.79
N GLY A 193 23.07 4.71 -1.57
CA GLY A 193 24.52 4.64 -1.28
C GLY A 193 24.82 4.85 0.19
N LYS A 194 26.11 4.85 0.51
CA LYS A 194 26.65 5.16 1.84
C LYS A 194 27.83 6.11 1.69
N GLY A 195 28.05 6.94 2.69
CA GLY A 195 29.17 7.87 2.73
C GLY A 195 29.55 8.24 4.15
N THR A 196 30.54 9.12 4.25
CA THR A 196 31.03 9.70 5.52
C THR A 196 31.31 11.17 5.28
N ASP A 197 30.90 12.00 6.21
CA ASP A 197 31.24 13.43 6.24
C ASP A 197 31.64 13.85 7.68
N GLU A 198 31.72 15.14 7.96
CA GLU A 198 32.09 15.69 9.27
C GLU A 198 31.10 15.32 10.40
N ASN A 199 29.85 14.96 10.05
CA ASN A 199 28.83 14.55 11.00
C ASN A 199 28.80 13.02 11.22
N GLY A 200 29.60 12.25 10.47
CA GLY A 200 29.73 10.81 10.63
C GLY A 200 29.34 10.00 9.38
N ASN A 201 29.14 8.71 9.59
CA ASN A 201 28.68 7.82 8.54
C ASN A 201 27.18 8.03 8.27
N TYR A 202 26.78 7.92 7.00
CA TYR A 202 25.40 8.07 6.60
C TYR A 202 24.99 7.12 5.46
N ILE A 203 23.70 6.91 5.36
CA ILE A 203 23.03 6.34 4.18
C ILE A 203 22.55 7.51 3.32
N MET A 204 22.97 7.54 2.05
CA MET A 204 22.42 8.44 1.05
C MET A 204 21.06 7.94 0.62
N VAL A 205 20.04 8.79 0.68
CA VAL A 205 18.66 8.44 0.29
C VAL A 205 18.14 9.38 -0.79
N LYS A 206 17.23 8.89 -1.64
CA LYS A 206 16.39 9.70 -2.53
C LYS A 206 15.03 9.91 -1.90
N VAL A 207 14.44 11.05 -2.16
CA VAL A 207 13.03 11.35 -1.90
C VAL A 207 12.33 11.42 -3.25
N PRO A 208 11.76 10.30 -3.75
CA PRO A 208 11.06 10.29 -5.02
C PRO A 208 9.86 11.23 -5.00
N SER A 209 9.50 11.80 -6.16
CA SER A 209 8.33 12.67 -6.28
C SER A 209 7.07 11.95 -5.81
N GLN A 210 6.42 12.49 -4.78
CA GLN A 210 5.27 11.88 -4.13
C GLN A 210 4.31 12.92 -3.58
N ALA A 211 3.00 12.59 -3.58
CA ALA A 211 1.95 13.41 -3.01
C ALA A 211 1.99 13.34 -1.47
N THR A 212 1.78 14.49 -0.81
CA THR A 212 1.75 14.57 0.66
C THR A 212 0.36 14.37 1.25
N GLY A 213 -0.70 14.51 0.44
CA GLY A 213 -2.08 14.60 0.91
C GLY A 213 -2.46 15.97 1.48
N LEU A 214 -1.51 16.89 1.61
CA LEU A 214 -1.77 18.28 1.99
C LEU A 214 -2.19 19.09 0.77
N THR A 215 -2.94 20.18 0.99
CA THR A 215 -3.37 21.08 -0.08
C THR A 215 -2.88 22.51 0.15
N PHE A 216 -2.52 23.21 -0.92
CA PHE A 216 -2.15 24.62 -0.87
C PHE A 216 -3.28 25.49 -1.43
N GLY A 217 -4.31 25.68 -0.61
CA GLY A 217 -5.51 26.44 -0.99
C GLY A 217 -6.13 25.91 -2.29
N SER A 218 -6.41 26.82 -3.23
CA SER A 218 -6.95 26.49 -4.56
C SER A 218 -5.92 25.95 -5.56
N HIS A 219 -4.63 25.90 -5.20
CA HIS A 219 -3.54 25.45 -6.08
C HIS A 219 -3.37 23.93 -6.12
N GLY A 220 -4.17 23.19 -5.32
CA GLY A 220 -4.23 21.74 -5.34
C GLY A 220 -3.30 21.07 -4.33
N GLU A 221 -3.06 19.76 -4.57
CA GLU A 221 -2.28 18.91 -3.69
C GLU A 221 -0.79 19.26 -3.73
N ILE A 222 -0.17 19.28 -2.55
CA ILE A 222 1.27 19.47 -2.39
C ILE A 222 2.00 18.16 -2.63
N SER A 223 3.02 18.19 -3.46
CA SER A 223 3.99 17.10 -3.63
C SER A 223 5.36 17.49 -3.07
N VAL A 224 6.16 16.48 -2.76
CA VAL A 224 7.55 16.61 -2.29
C VAL A 224 8.46 15.72 -3.13
N ARG A 225 9.71 16.17 -3.32
CA ARG A 225 10.81 15.39 -3.94
C ARG A 225 12.16 15.93 -3.48
N ASP A 226 13.25 15.19 -3.69
CA ASP A 226 14.58 15.76 -3.48
C ASP A 226 14.95 16.79 -4.55
N VAL A 227 15.96 17.62 -4.23
CA VAL A 227 16.40 18.69 -5.13
C VAL A 227 17.10 18.14 -6.37
N ALA A 228 17.77 16.98 -6.27
CA ALA A 228 18.41 16.34 -7.41
C ALA A 228 17.38 15.92 -8.47
N GLU A 229 16.26 15.31 -8.06
CA GLU A 229 15.16 14.98 -8.97
C GLU A 229 14.52 16.25 -9.57
N TRP A 230 14.33 17.29 -8.75
CA TRP A 230 13.78 18.55 -9.24
C TRP A 230 14.64 19.19 -10.32
N GLN A 231 15.97 19.25 -10.11
CA GLN A 231 16.92 19.87 -11.01
C GLN A 231 17.38 18.93 -12.16
N ASN A 232 16.97 17.65 -12.09
CA ASN A 232 17.47 16.59 -12.97
C ASN A 232 19.02 16.52 -12.98
N ASP A 233 19.62 16.64 -11.79
CA ASP A 233 21.07 16.63 -11.57
C ASP A 233 21.39 15.80 -10.30
N GLU A 234 21.86 14.57 -10.50
CA GLU A 234 22.22 13.65 -9.43
C GLU A 234 23.36 14.16 -8.53
N SER A 235 24.19 15.10 -9.00
CA SER A 235 25.24 15.70 -8.19
C SER A 235 24.71 16.60 -7.07
N LEU A 236 23.44 16.97 -7.12
CA LEU A 236 22.73 17.75 -6.12
C LEU A 236 22.03 16.87 -5.07
N LEU A 237 22.17 15.55 -5.11
CA LEU A 237 21.58 14.67 -4.11
C LEU A 237 22.29 14.85 -2.76
N ASP A 238 21.59 15.45 -1.81
CA ASP A 238 22.08 15.70 -0.46
C ASP A 238 20.98 15.42 0.57
N CYS A 239 20.50 14.17 0.55
CA CYS A 239 19.57 13.62 1.51
C CYS A 239 20.26 12.48 2.26
N LYS A 240 20.37 12.58 3.58
CA LYS A 240 21.17 11.69 4.42
C LYS A 240 20.40 11.21 5.64
N ILE A 241 20.59 9.94 6.01
CA ILE A 241 20.24 9.38 7.33
C ILE A 241 21.56 8.93 7.96
N TYR A 242 21.95 9.53 9.09
CA TYR A 242 23.18 9.23 9.80
C TYR A 242 23.05 7.99 10.69
N GLU A 243 24.18 7.42 11.14
CA GLU A 243 24.20 6.24 12.02
C GLU A 243 23.51 6.48 13.39
N ASP A 244 23.49 7.71 13.86
CA ASP A 244 22.77 8.14 15.06
C ASP A 244 21.27 8.38 14.79
N HIS A 245 20.81 8.07 13.57
CA HIS A 245 19.46 8.25 13.07
C HIS A 245 18.98 9.71 12.90
N ASN A 246 19.84 10.71 13.09
CA ASN A 246 19.54 12.04 12.59
C ASN A 246 19.39 11.99 11.07
N ALA A 247 18.51 12.80 10.50
CA ALA A 247 18.43 12.93 9.05
C ALA A 247 18.38 14.38 8.61
N ALA A 248 19.00 14.66 7.45
CA ALA A 248 18.91 15.93 6.75
C ALA A 248 18.52 15.64 5.30
N LEU A 249 17.40 16.19 4.85
CA LEU A 249 16.81 15.93 3.54
C LEU A 249 16.68 17.24 2.77
N TRP A 250 17.46 17.41 1.72
CA TRP A 250 17.36 18.58 0.83
C TRP A 250 16.21 18.37 -0.16
N VAL A 251 15.05 18.92 0.17
CA VAL A 251 13.79 18.66 -0.53
C VAL A 251 13.16 19.91 -1.11
N GLN A 252 12.36 19.73 -2.15
CA GLN A 252 11.48 20.71 -2.74
C GLN A 252 10.03 20.32 -2.51
N TYR A 253 9.20 21.29 -2.10
CA TYR A 253 7.74 21.18 -2.08
C TYR A 253 7.16 21.97 -3.24
N PHE A 254 6.15 21.38 -3.91
CA PHE A 254 5.54 21.99 -5.10
C PHE A 254 4.07 21.58 -5.25
N VAL A 255 3.36 22.35 -6.07
CA VAL A 255 2.03 22.05 -6.60
C VAL A 255 2.10 22.05 -8.13
N SER A 256 1.05 21.60 -8.81
CA SER A 256 1.01 21.63 -10.28
C SER A 256 1.26 23.03 -10.87
N ALA A 257 0.90 24.07 -10.12
CA ALA A 257 1.06 25.48 -10.54
C ALA A 257 2.49 26.03 -10.30
N GLY A 258 3.36 25.35 -9.52
CA GLY A 258 4.73 25.79 -9.29
C GLY A 258 5.36 25.40 -7.98
N ASN A 259 6.55 25.96 -7.73
CA ASN A 259 7.38 25.73 -6.58
C ASN A 259 6.84 26.44 -5.32
N LEU A 260 6.74 25.75 -4.19
CA LEU A 260 6.38 26.30 -2.88
C LEU A 260 7.59 26.66 -2.02
N GLY A 261 8.76 26.14 -2.38
CA GLY A 261 10.02 26.33 -1.70
C GLY A 261 10.84 25.04 -1.62
N TYR A 262 12.10 25.20 -1.23
CA TYR A 262 13.03 24.09 -0.98
C TYR A 262 13.93 24.44 0.21
N GLY A 263 14.49 23.41 0.84
CA GLY A 263 15.40 23.56 1.98
C GLY A 263 15.74 22.21 2.59
N TYR A 264 16.52 22.24 3.66
CA TYR A 264 16.84 21.05 4.41
C TYR A 264 15.79 20.83 5.49
N ASP A 265 14.99 19.81 5.29
CA ASP A 265 14.15 19.26 6.36
C ASP A 265 15.03 18.37 7.25
N GLU A 266 14.78 18.37 8.54
CA GLU A 266 15.59 17.66 9.52
C GLU A 266 14.74 16.70 10.35
N PHE A 267 15.31 15.56 10.71
CA PHE A 267 14.74 14.66 11.70
C PHE A 267 15.72 14.46 12.83
N ALA A 268 15.26 14.69 14.06
CA ALA A 268 15.98 14.48 15.30
C ALA A 268 15.34 13.30 16.06
N PRO A 269 16.08 12.20 16.32
CA PRO A 269 15.58 11.06 17.08
C PRO A 269 15.33 11.42 18.54
N GLU A 270 14.35 10.76 19.17
CA GLU A 270 14.17 10.76 20.63
C GLU A 270 15.35 10.04 21.29
N ASN A 271 15.88 10.62 22.38
CA ASN A 271 16.96 10.03 23.19
C ASN A 271 16.46 8.85 24.05
#